data_e6dbddea745048d09ac85f724ff96657
#
_entry.id   e6dbddea745048d09ac85f724ff96657
#
_cell.length_a   1.000
_cell.length_b   1.000
_cell.length_c   1.000
_cell.angle_alpha   90.00
_cell.angle_beta   90.00
_cell.angle_gamma   90.00
#
_symmetry.space_group_name_H-M   'P 1'
#
loop_
_entity.id
_entity.type
_entity.pdbx_description
1 polymer ?
#
loop_
_entity_poly.entity_id
_entity_poly.type
_entity_poly.pdbx_seq_one_letter_code
_entity_poly.pdbx_strand_id
1 'polypeptide(L)'
;TLEEAMTLVEEALEDETPTSIGLIGNAAEIYPELVLRGVVPDVVTDQTPAHDLMSYIPAGMSLEEAYALQTSDPKKFAELSQASMAAHVQAMLAFQRLGAEVFDYGNNLRQRAYDYGVKDAFNFPGFVPAYIRPLFCEGKGPFRWVALSGDPEDIYRTDEAIAKLFPEDDHLQRWLKMAREKVPFQGLPSRI
;
A
#
# COMPACT_ATOMS: atom_id res chain seq x y z
N THR A 1 -11.07 1.87 17.96
CA THR A 1 -9.84 2.23 18.69
C THR A 1 -8.73 1.24 18.38
N LEU A 2 -7.49 1.60 18.71
CA LEU A 2 -6.34 0.69 18.55
C LEU A 2 -6.51 -0.55 19.45
N GLU A 3 -7.02 -0.38 20.66
CA GLU A 3 -7.27 -1.49 21.59
C GLU A 3 -8.24 -2.53 20.99
N GLU A 4 -9.38 -2.07 20.48
CA GLU A 4 -10.36 -2.95 19.83
C GLU A 4 -9.75 -3.67 18.61
N ALA A 5 -8.97 -2.95 17.80
CA ALA A 5 -8.31 -3.56 16.66
C ALA A 5 -7.30 -4.64 17.10
N MET A 6 -6.53 -4.40 18.16
CA MET A 6 -5.59 -5.39 18.69
C MET A 6 -6.30 -6.60 19.27
N THR A 7 -7.42 -6.43 19.97
CA THR A 7 -8.24 -7.56 20.44
C THR A 7 -8.70 -8.44 19.27
N LEU A 8 -9.19 -7.83 18.18
CA LEU A 8 -9.59 -8.58 16.99
C LEU A 8 -8.41 -9.29 16.30
N VAL A 9 -7.21 -8.72 16.35
CA VAL A 9 -5.99 -9.36 15.83
C VAL A 9 -5.65 -10.59 16.69
N GLU A 10 -5.68 -10.46 18.02
CA GLU A 10 -5.39 -11.56 18.94
C GLU A 10 -6.39 -12.71 18.76
N GLU A 11 -7.70 -12.41 18.71
CA GLU A 11 -8.75 -13.40 18.43
C GLU A 11 -8.53 -14.11 17.08
N ALA A 12 -8.22 -13.37 16.02
CA ALA A 12 -7.98 -13.94 14.69
C ALA A 12 -6.75 -14.86 14.65
N LEU A 13 -5.70 -14.53 15.42
CA LEU A 13 -4.50 -15.35 15.55
C LEU A 13 -4.76 -16.61 16.39
N GLU A 14 -5.50 -16.52 17.50
CA GLU A 14 -5.87 -17.66 18.31
C GLU A 14 -6.76 -18.66 17.57
N ASP A 15 -7.71 -18.15 16.79
CA ASP A 15 -8.65 -18.96 16.01
C ASP A 15 -8.07 -19.43 14.67
N GLU A 16 -6.84 -19.04 14.32
CA GLU A 16 -6.21 -19.27 13.00
C GLU A 16 -7.12 -18.89 11.81
N THR A 17 -7.92 -17.82 12.00
CA THR A 17 -8.93 -17.41 11.03
C THR A 17 -8.46 -16.21 10.21
N PRO A 18 -8.32 -16.30 8.88
CA PRO A 18 -7.98 -15.16 8.03
C PRO A 18 -9.01 -14.05 8.16
N THR A 19 -8.58 -12.90 8.71
CA THR A 19 -9.47 -11.78 9.03
C THR A 19 -8.89 -10.48 8.48
N SER A 20 -9.75 -9.61 7.91
CA SER A 20 -9.38 -8.26 7.49
C SER A 20 -9.88 -7.26 8.52
N ILE A 21 -8.96 -6.50 9.12
CA ILE A 21 -9.25 -5.53 10.18
C ILE A 21 -8.89 -4.13 9.68
N GLY A 22 -9.86 -3.21 9.73
CA GLY A 22 -9.69 -1.81 9.38
C GLY A 22 -9.66 -0.93 10.63
N LEU A 23 -8.58 -0.16 10.80
CA LEU A 23 -8.46 0.86 11.85
C LEU A 23 -8.35 2.24 11.21
N ILE A 24 -9.24 3.16 11.62
CA ILE A 24 -9.13 4.56 11.22
C ILE A 24 -8.19 5.28 12.20
N GLY A 25 -7.06 5.77 11.68
CA GLY A 25 -6.06 6.47 12.48
C GLY A 25 -4.94 7.04 11.61
N ASN A 26 -4.07 7.82 12.21
CA ASN A 26 -2.90 8.37 11.54
C ASN A 26 -1.73 7.38 11.65
N ALA A 27 -1.14 6.97 10.52
CA ALA A 27 -0.03 6.02 10.52
C ALA A 27 1.21 6.53 11.29
N ALA A 28 1.41 7.86 11.31
CA ALA A 28 2.48 8.49 12.09
C ALA A 28 2.26 8.45 13.62
N GLU A 29 1.08 8.02 14.06
CA GLU A 29 0.74 7.80 15.48
C GLU A 29 0.62 6.31 15.78
N ILE A 30 -0.10 5.57 14.92
CA ILE A 30 -0.38 4.15 15.13
C ILE A 30 0.88 3.30 15.01
N TYR A 31 1.72 3.53 14.00
CA TYR A 31 2.93 2.72 13.81
C TYR A 31 3.94 2.88 14.95
N PRO A 32 4.28 4.11 15.41
CA PRO A 32 5.11 4.27 16.59
C PRO A 32 4.51 3.62 17.84
N GLU A 33 3.20 3.70 18.04
CA GLU A 33 2.53 3.07 19.20
C GLU A 33 2.63 1.54 19.15
N LEU A 34 2.42 0.92 17.99
CA LEU A 34 2.61 -0.53 17.82
C LEU A 34 4.05 -0.95 18.11
N VAL A 35 5.04 -0.18 17.65
CA VAL A 35 6.47 -0.41 17.96
C VAL A 35 6.71 -0.35 19.49
N LEU A 36 6.15 0.67 20.17
CA LEU A 36 6.28 0.82 21.63
C LEU A 36 5.66 -0.34 22.40
N ARG A 37 4.56 -0.90 21.89
CA ARG A 37 3.90 -2.09 22.47
C ARG A 37 4.61 -3.40 22.16
N GLY A 38 5.66 -3.38 21.34
CA GLY A 38 6.37 -4.58 20.91
C GLY A 38 5.56 -5.46 19.94
N VAL A 39 4.54 -4.91 19.31
CA VAL A 39 3.79 -5.60 18.24
C VAL A 39 4.62 -5.56 16.97
N VAL A 40 4.99 -6.74 16.46
CA VAL A 40 5.82 -6.86 15.24
C VAL A 40 5.04 -7.65 14.19
N PRO A 41 4.49 -6.99 13.17
CA PRO A 41 3.87 -7.67 12.03
C PRO A 41 4.92 -8.40 11.19
N ASP A 42 4.52 -9.46 10.46
CA ASP A 42 5.41 -10.13 9.51
C ASP A 42 5.78 -9.20 8.34
N VAL A 43 4.82 -8.41 7.89
CA VAL A 43 4.98 -7.47 6.76
C VAL A 43 4.46 -6.09 7.13
N VAL A 44 5.24 -5.05 6.83
CA VAL A 44 4.87 -3.65 6.97
C VAL A 44 5.06 -2.93 5.65
N THR A 45 4.01 -2.31 5.17
CA THR A 45 4.07 -1.48 3.96
C THR A 45 3.19 -0.23 4.13
N ASP A 46 3.27 0.68 3.17
CA ASP A 46 2.44 1.87 3.13
C ASP A 46 1.78 2.05 1.76
N GLN A 47 0.67 2.76 1.75
CA GLN A 47 0.02 3.26 0.53
C GLN A 47 -0.41 4.71 0.78
N THR A 48 0.59 5.56 0.95
CA THR A 48 0.45 6.91 1.49
C THR A 48 0.46 7.95 0.38
N PRO A 49 -0.38 9.01 0.40
CA PRO A 49 -0.38 10.08 -0.58
C PRO A 49 0.77 11.08 -0.35
N ALA A 50 2.03 10.61 -0.40
CA ALA A 50 3.22 11.38 -0.06
C ALA A 50 3.83 12.17 -1.24
N HIS A 51 3.26 12.07 -2.44
CA HIS A 51 3.67 12.90 -3.59
C HIS A 51 3.42 14.38 -3.33
N ASP A 52 2.29 14.69 -2.70
CA ASP A 52 1.91 16.04 -2.30
C ASP A 52 1.85 16.16 -0.77
N LEU A 53 2.63 17.10 -0.21
CA LEU A 53 2.64 17.36 1.23
C LEU A 53 1.28 17.81 1.76
N MET A 54 0.44 18.39 0.90
CA MET A 54 -0.90 18.82 1.26
C MET A 54 -1.89 17.65 1.41
N SER A 55 -1.54 16.46 0.95
CA SER A 55 -2.43 15.29 1.01
C SER A 55 -2.21 14.42 2.25
N TYR A 56 -1.12 14.61 2.98
CA TYR A 56 -0.82 13.84 4.20
C TYR A 56 -1.33 14.60 5.42
N ILE A 57 -2.25 14.02 6.17
CA ILE A 57 -2.79 14.63 7.39
C ILE A 57 -1.72 14.63 8.50
N PRO A 58 -1.37 15.80 9.07
CA PRO A 58 -0.44 15.86 10.19
C PRO A 58 -0.92 15.07 11.41
N ALA A 59 0.00 14.43 12.13
CA ALA A 59 -0.27 13.78 13.40
C ALA A 59 -0.66 14.79 14.47
N GLY A 60 -1.40 14.36 15.48
CA GLY A 60 -1.79 15.17 16.64
C GLY A 60 -2.96 16.13 16.40
N MET A 61 -3.69 15.99 15.28
CA MET A 61 -4.86 16.81 15.01
C MET A 61 -6.01 16.04 14.37
N SER A 62 -7.21 16.50 14.55
CA SER A 62 -8.40 16.00 13.88
C SER A 62 -8.39 16.38 12.39
N LEU A 63 -9.23 15.71 11.59
CA LEU A 63 -9.39 16.05 10.17
C LEU A 63 -9.89 17.50 10.00
N GLU A 64 -10.78 17.97 10.88
CA GLU A 64 -11.33 19.33 10.84
C GLU A 64 -10.22 20.37 11.09
N GLU A 65 -9.41 20.16 12.11
CA GLU A 65 -8.26 21.02 12.42
C GLU A 65 -7.23 21.01 11.30
N ALA A 66 -6.96 19.84 10.71
CA ALA A 66 -6.04 19.70 9.61
C ALA A 66 -6.50 20.49 8.38
N TYR A 67 -7.76 20.36 7.97
CA TYR A 67 -8.31 21.12 6.83
C TYR A 67 -8.40 22.62 7.10
N ALA A 68 -8.71 23.02 8.33
CA ALA A 68 -8.67 24.43 8.73
C ALA A 68 -7.26 25.00 8.64
N LEU A 69 -6.25 24.26 9.12
CA LEU A 69 -4.85 24.65 9.02
C LEU A 69 -4.36 24.67 7.57
N GLN A 70 -4.74 23.68 6.78
CA GLN A 70 -4.40 23.60 5.36
C GLN A 70 -4.84 24.86 4.59
N THR A 71 -5.99 25.41 4.96
CA THR A 71 -6.54 26.60 4.34
C THR A 71 -5.93 27.89 4.91
N SER A 72 -5.74 27.97 6.23
CA SER A 72 -5.29 29.19 6.92
C SER A 72 -3.78 29.39 6.87
N ASP A 73 -3.00 28.32 6.96
CA ASP A 73 -1.53 28.32 6.90
C ASP A 73 -0.99 27.07 6.18
N PRO A 74 -1.04 27.05 4.83
CA PRO A 74 -0.56 25.91 4.04
C PRO A 74 0.90 25.57 4.28
N LYS A 75 1.73 26.58 4.60
CA LYS A 75 3.15 26.36 4.88
C LYS A 75 3.34 25.56 6.17
N LYS A 76 2.64 25.95 7.22
CA LYS A 76 2.67 25.27 8.52
C LYS A 76 2.11 23.86 8.39
N PHE A 77 1.02 23.69 7.63
CA PHE A 77 0.46 22.38 7.33
C PHE A 77 1.51 21.47 6.68
N ALA A 78 2.20 21.93 5.61
CA ALA A 78 3.21 21.17 4.90
C ALA A 78 4.40 20.79 5.81
N GLU A 79 4.84 21.67 6.69
CA GLU A 79 5.90 21.41 7.68
C GLU A 79 5.49 20.26 8.65
N LEU A 80 4.26 20.32 9.17
CA LEU A 80 3.73 19.28 10.09
C LEU A 80 3.47 17.96 9.39
N SER A 81 2.99 17.99 8.13
CA SER A 81 2.84 16.81 7.30
C SER A 81 4.18 16.12 7.08
N GLN A 82 5.22 16.87 6.74
CA GLN A 82 6.55 16.32 6.53
C GLN A 82 7.15 15.74 7.82
N ALA A 83 6.95 16.39 8.96
CA ALA A 83 7.34 15.86 10.26
C ALA A 83 6.64 14.52 10.57
N SER A 84 5.34 14.43 10.25
CA SER A 84 4.55 13.20 10.43
C SER A 84 5.00 12.09 9.49
N MET A 85 5.31 12.40 8.23
CA MET A 85 5.91 11.43 7.30
C MET A 85 7.26 10.91 7.81
N ALA A 86 8.06 11.76 8.44
CA ALA A 86 9.32 11.35 9.05
C ALA A 86 9.10 10.37 10.22
N ALA A 87 8.15 10.65 11.09
CA ALA A 87 7.78 9.74 12.19
C ALA A 87 7.26 8.39 11.67
N HIS A 88 6.42 8.40 10.62
CA HIS A 88 5.94 7.20 9.95
C HIS A 88 7.10 6.33 9.44
N VAL A 89 8.05 6.91 8.69
CA VAL A 89 9.22 6.19 8.17
C VAL A 89 10.13 5.68 9.29
N GLN A 90 10.33 6.46 10.37
CA GLN A 90 11.10 6.01 11.53
C GLN A 90 10.48 4.78 12.19
N ALA A 91 9.16 4.71 12.28
CA ALA A 91 8.47 3.52 12.78
C ALA A 91 8.61 2.33 11.82
N MET A 92 8.52 2.52 10.50
CA MET A 92 8.79 1.47 9.51
C MET A 92 10.22 0.93 9.64
N LEU A 93 11.22 1.80 9.81
CA LEU A 93 12.60 1.40 10.09
C LEU A 93 12.74 0.64 11.42
N ALA A 94 11.95 1.00 12.42
CA ALA A 94 11.92 0.27 13.68
C ALA A 94 11.36 -1.14 13.51
N PHE A 95 10.27 -1.32 12.78
CA PHE A 95 9.74 -2.63 12.43
C PHE A 95 10.74 -3.49 11.67
N GLN A 96 11.47 -2.91 10.71
CA GLN A 96 12.54 -3.62 10.01
C GLN A 96 13.62 -4.13 10.98
N ARG A 97 14.06 -3.29 11.92
CA ARG A 97 15.04 -3.70 12.95
C ARG A 97 14.51 -4.79 13.88
N LEU A 98 13.21 -4.86 14.08
CA LEU A 98 12.52 -5.89 14.86
C LEU A 98 12.28 -7.19 14.06
N GLY A 99 12.58 -7.21 12.76
CA GLY A 99 12.52 -8.39 11.92
C GLY A 99 11.35 -8.46 10.95
N ALA A 100 10.50 -7.43 10.87
CA ALA A 100 9.45 -7.35 9.87
C ALA A 100 10.03 -7.18 8.46
N GLU A 101 9.36 -7.76 7.46
CA GLU A 101 9.61 -7.43 6.05
C GLU A 101 9.00 -6.07 5.75
N VAL A 102 9.83 -5.08 5.38
CA VAL A 102 9.38 -3.69 5.21
C VAL A 102 9.69 -3.17 3.83
N PHE A 103 8.70 -2.57 3.17
CA PHE A 103 8.89 -1.89 1.89
C PHE A 103 7.90 -0.74 1.71
N ASP A 104 8.26 0.28 0.91
CA ASP A 104 7.32 1.31 0.51
C ASP A 104 6.64 0.98 -0.83
N TYR A 105 5.48 1.58 -1.05
CA TYR A 105 4.70 1.38 -2.27
C TYR A 105 5.12 2.31 -3.44
N GLY A 106 6.18 3.12 -3.28
CA GLY A 106 6.71 3.98 -4.35
C GLY A 106 6.01 5.34 -4.46
N ASN A 107 5.69 5.95 -3.34
CA ASN A 107 4.89 7.19 -3.24
C ASN A 107 5.65 8.43 -2.73
N ASN A 108 6.96 8.42 -2.75
CA ASN A 108 7.85 9.46 -2.21
C ASN A 108 7.92 9.59 -0.68
N LEU A 109 7.28 8.71 0.09
CA LEU A 109 7.29 8.81 1.56
C LEU A 109 8.72 8.83 2.13
N ARG A 110 9.60 7.91 1.68
CA ARG A 110 11.00 7.85 2.09
C ARG A 110 11.77 9.12 1.71
N GLN A 111 11.53 9.69 0.53
CA GLN A 111 12.19 10.93 0.12
C GLN A 111 11.78 12.10 1.00
N ARG A 112 10.49 12.22 1.35
CA ARG A 112 9.99 13.28 2.26
C ARG A 112 10.61 13.16 3.65
N ALA A 113 10.71 11.95 4.17
CA ALA A 113 11.37 11.69 5.45
C ALA A 113 12.87 12.01 5.40
N TYR A 114 13.57 11.63 4.31
CA TYR A 114 14.98 11.94 4.12
C TYR A 114 15.24 13.46 4.09
N ASP A 115 14.42 14.20 3.37
CA ASP A 115 14.49 15.67 3.29
C ASP A 115 14.25 16.33 4.65
N TYR A 116 13.41 15.71 5.49
CA TYR A 116 13.17 16.15 6.87
C TYR A 116 14.32 15.80 7.84
N GLY A 117 15.23 14.88 7.45
CA GLY A 117 16.42 14.53 8.24
C GLY A 117 16.54 13.07 8.65
N VAL A 118 15.64 12.19 8.23
CA VAL A 118 15.74 10.73 8.44
C VAL A 118 16.74 10.16 7.43
N LYS A 119 18.03 10.16 7.77
CA LYS A 119 19.12 9.84 6.83
C LYS A 119 19.12 8.38 6.36
N ASP A 120 18.56 7.49 7.13
CA ASP A 120 18.40 6.06 6.86
C ASP A 120 17.05 5.69 6.21
N ALA A 121 16.26 6.66 5.77
CA ALA A 121 14.93 6.45 5.17
C ALA A 121 14.89 5.45 4.00
N PHE A 122 16.02 5.24 3.31
CA PHE A 122 16.15 4.31 2.19
C PHE A 122 16.71 2.94 2.56
N ASN A 123 16.88 2.62 3.86
CA ASN A 123 17.40 1.33 4.29
C ASN A 123 16.41 0.17 4.06
N PHE A 124 15.12 0.44 3.93
CA PHE A 124 14.18 -0.54 3.39
C PHE A 124 13.88 -0.23 1.92
N PRO A 125 13.59 -1.26 1.09
CA PRO A 125 13.42 -1.10 -0.34
C PRO A 125 12.06 -0.51 -0.71
N GLY A 126 11.93 -0.07 -1.96
CA GLY A 126 10.63 0.14 -2.58
C GLY A 126 10.08 -1.16 -3.15
N PHE A 127 8.76 -1.27 -3.23
CA PHE A 127 8.02 -2.41 -3.76
C PHE A 127 8.47 -2.80 -5.19
N VAL A 128 8.64 -1.81 -6.07
CA VAL A 128 9.01 -2.07 -7.46
C VAL A 128 10.39 -2.71 -7.59
N PRO A 129 11.48 -2.17 -7.01
CA PRO A 129 12.79 -2.81 -7.13
C PRO A 129 12.89 -4.14 -6.37
N ALA A 130 12.19 -4.30 -5.25
CA ALA A 130 12.26 -5.50 -4.44
C ALA A 130 11.51 -6.70 -5.05
N TYR A 131 10.30 -6.47 -5.57
CA TYR A 131 9.39 -7.54 -5.97
C TYR A 131 9.00 -7.50 -7.45
N ILE A 132 8.63 -6.32 -7.97
CA ILE A 132 8.07 -6.22 -9.32
C ILE A 132 9.14 -6.35 -10.39
N ARG A 133 10.28 -5.69 -10.25
CA ARG A 133 11.34 -5.74 -11.26
C ARG A 133 11.89 -7.16 -11.48
N PRO A 134 12.20 -7.96 -10.45
CA PRO A 134 12.59 -9.35 -10.66
C PRO A 134 11.56 -10.17 -11.43
N LEU A 135 10.28 -10.03 -11.09
CA LEU A 135 9.18 -10.72 -11.79
C LEU A 135 9.08 -10.28 -13.26
N PHE A 136 9.21 -8.99 -13.56
CA PHE A 136 9.22 -8.49 -14.93
C PHE A 136 10.40 -9.03 -15.75
N CYS A 137 11.56 -9.20 -15.14
CA CYS A 137 12.73 -9.82 -15.79
C CYS A 137 12.49 -11.28 -16.15
N GLU A 138 11.58 -11.97 -15.45
CA GLU A 138 11.15 -13.35 -15.73
C GLU A 138 9.92 -13.41 -16.64
N GLY A 139 9.43 -12.28 -17.14
CA GLY A 139 8.20 -12.22 -17.93
C GLY A 139 6.91 -12.36 -17.12
N LYS A 140 7.00 -12.24 -15.79
CA LYS A 140 5.87 -12.30 -14.86
C LYS A 140 5.58 -10.92 -14.30
N GLY A 141 4.36 -10.68 -13.87
CA GLY A 141 4.02 -9.45 -13.17
C GLY A 141 2.62 -8.93 -13.48
N PRO A 142 2.21 -7.82 -12.84
CA PRO A 142 0.92 -7.20 -13.05
C PRO A 142 0.90 -6.45 -14.40
N PHE A 143 0.70 -7.18 -15.49
CA PHE A 143 0.43 -6.57 -16.79
C PHE A 143 -1.03 -6.14 -16.88
N ARG A 144 -1.25 -4.96 -17.42
CA ARG A 144 -2.59 -4.43 -17.65
C ARG A 144 -2.77 -4.08 -19.11
N TRP A 145 -3.89 -4.50 -19.69
CA TRP A 145 -4.33 -4.07 -21.02
C TRP A 145 -5.78 -3.61 -20.99
N VAL A 146 -6.13 -2.75 -21.91
CA VAL A 146 -7.41 -2.04 -21.95
C VAL A 146 -7.95 -2.10 -23.38
N ALA A 147 -9.25 -2.38 -23.52
CA ALA A 147 -9.94 -2.30 -24.80
C ALA A 147 -10.28 -0.83 -25.12
N LEU A 148 -9.47 -0.19 -25.95
CA LEU A 148 -9.71 1.21 -26.37
C LEU A 148 -10.97 1.38 -27.22
N SER A 149 -11.47 0.30 -27.83
CA SER A 149 -12.75 0.25 -28.51
C SER A 149 -13.95 0.47 -27.58
N GLY A 150 -13.79 0.19 -26.28
CA GLY A 150 -14.86 0.10 -25.32
C GLY A 150 -15.65 -1.22 -25.38
N ASP A 151 -15.28 -2.14 -26.29
CA ASP A 151 -15.94 -3.43 -26.44
C ASP A 151 -15.31 -4.50 -25.51
N PRO A 152 -16.09 -5.06 -24.56
CA PRO A 152 -15.62 -6.15 -23.71
C PRO A 152 -15.11 -7.38 -24.47
N GLU A 153 -15.60 -7.60 -25.69
CA GLU A 153 -15.19 -8.74 -26.52
C GLU A 153 -13.70 -8.72 -26.86
N ASP A 154 -13.09 -7.55 -26.98
CA ASP A 154 -11.66 -7.44 -27.22
C ASP A 154 -10.83 -7.98 -26.04
N ILE A 155 -11.31 -7.81 -24.79
CA ILE A 155 -10.69 -8.41 -23.62
C ILE A 155 -10.86 -9.93 -23.63
N TYR A 156 -12.05 -10.44 -23.96
CA TYR A 156 -12.30 -11.88 -23.99
C TYR A 156 -11.46 -12.59 -25.06
N ARG A 157 -11.30 -11.99 -26.22
CA ARG A 157 -10.40 -12.49 -27.27
C ARG A 157 -8.94 -12.52 -26.83
N THR A 158 -8.51 -11.49 -26.07
CA THR A 158 -7.16 -11.44 -25.50
C THR A 158 -6.99 -12.52 -24.43
N ASP A 159 -7.98 -12.69 -23.54
CA ASP A 159 -7.98 -13.75 -22.54
C ASP A 159 -7.85 -15.14 -23.19
N GLU A 160 -8.58 -15.41 -24.27
CA GLU A 160 -8.51 -16.67 -25.01
C GLU A 160 -7.14 -16.87 -25.71
N ALA A 161 -6.55 -15.81 -26.23
CA ALA A 161 -5.22 -15.86 -26.83
C ALA A 161 -4.16 -16.21 -25.77
N ILE A 162 -4.22 -15.56 -24.62
CA ILE A 162 -3.30 -15.81 -23.50
C ILE A 162 -3.48 -17.24 -22.98
N ALA A 163 -4.71 -17.70 -22.80
CA ALA A 163 -5.00 -19.06 -22.38
C ALA A 163 -4.40 -20.11 -23.33
N LYS A 164 -4.39 -19.85 -24.64
CA LYS A 164 -3.78 -20.74 -25.64
C LYS A 164 -2.25 -20.69 -25.65
N LEU A 165 -1.67 -19.52 -25.32
CA LEU A 165 -0.22 -19.34 -25.29
C LEU A 165 0.42 -19.96 -24.04
N PHE A 166 -0.30 -20.00 -22.92
CA PHE A 166 0.16 -20.49 -21.63
C PHE A 166 -0.77 -21.59 -21.07
N PRO A 167 -0.95 -22.70 -21.79
CA PRO A 167 -1.93 -23.73 -21.41
C PRO A 167 -1.57 -24.46 -20.11
N GLU A 168 -0.28 -24.44 -19.74
CA GLU A 168 0.27 -25.18 -18.58
C GLU A 168 0.27 -24.34 -17.30
N ASP A 169 -0.08 -23.03 -17.38
CA ASP A 169 -0.19 -22.19 -16.22
C ASP A 169 -1.59 -22.28 -15.60
N ASP A 170 -1.79 -23.25 -14.71
CA ASP A 170 -3.06 -23.51 -14.04
C ASP A 170 -3.56 -22.30 -13.24
N HIS A 171 -2.65 -21.49 -12.70
CA HIS A 171 -3.03 -20.29 -11.97
C HIS A 171 -3.63 -19.26 -12.90
N LEU A 172 -2.96 -18.98 -14.01
CA LEU A 172 -3.42 -18.04 -15.04
C LEU A 172 -4.74 -18.51 -15.68
N GLN A 173 -4.89 -19.80 -15.99
CA GLN A 173 -6.12 -20.36 -16.52
C GLN A 173 -7.32 -20.14 -15.57
N ARG A 174 -7.13 -20.43 -14.30
CA ARG A 174 -8.16 -20.18 -13.28
C ARG A 174 -8.48 -18.70 -13.13
N TRP A 175 -7.45 -17.85 -13.15
CA TRP A 175 -7.63 -16.40 -13.04
C TRP A 175 -8.46 -15.85 -14.21
N LEU A 176 -8.10 -16.15 -15.45
CA LEU A 176 -8.81 -15.65 -16.64
C LEU A 176 -10.30 -16.04 -16.62
N LYS A 177 -10.59 -17.32 -16.27
CA LYS A 177 -11.96 -17.80 -16.13
C LYS A 177 -12.71 -17.05 -15.03
N MET A 178 -12.12 -16.94 -13.86
CA MET A 178 -12.74 -16.30 -12.70
C MET A 178 -12.93 -14.79 -12.92
N ALA A 179 -11.96 -14.12 -13.57
CA ALA A 179 -12.04 -12.70 -13.86
C ALA A 179 -13.19 -12.38 -14.82
N ARG A 180 -13.44 -13.23 -15.81
CA ARG A 180 -14.60 -13.08 -16.72
C ARG A 180 -15.94 -13.12 -15.99
N GLU A 181 -16.05 -14.00 -14.99
CA GLU A 181 -17.30 -14.23 -14.27
C GLU A 181 -17.53 -13.27 -13.09
N LYS A 182 -16.45 -12.87 -12.39
CA LYS A 182 -16.54 -12.23 -11.07
C LYS A 182 -15.96 -10.81 -11.01
N VAL A 183 -15.19 -10.39 -12.01
CA VAL A 183 -14.59 -9.06 -12.01
C VAL A 183 -15.25 -8.19 -13.07
N PRO A 184 -16.24 -7.37 -12.68
CA PRO A 184 -16.90 -6.46 -13.62
C PRO A 184 -15.94 -5.34 -14.04
N PHE A 185 -16.08 -4.86 -15.27
CA PHE A 185 -15.33 -3.71 -15.75
C PHE A 185 -15.82 -2.43 -15.07
N GLN A 186 -14.86 -1.62 -14.64
CA GLN A 186 -15.10 -0.30 -14.08
C GLN A 186 -14.53 0.74 -15.05
N GLY A 187 -15.36 1.28 -15.92
CA GLY A 187 -14.93 2.14 -17.03
C GLY A 187 -14.61 1.34 -18.29
N LEU A 188 -13.50 1.65 -18.98
CA LEU A 188 -13.11 0.89 -20.16
C LEU A 188 -12.80 -0.58 -19.78
N PRO A 189 -13.24 -1.55 -20.63
CA PRO A 189 -12.95 -2.95 -20.38
C PRO A 189 -11.43 -3.18 -20.27
N SER A 190 -11.02 -3.87 -19.23
CA SER A 190 -9.60 -4.09 -18.94
C SER A 190 -9.36 -5.43 -18.24
N ARG A 191 -8.10 -5.87 -18.27
CA ARG A 191 -7.61 -7.04 -17.56
C ARG A 191 -6.25 -6.73 -16.93
N ILE A 192 -5.99 -7.31 -15.76
CA ILE A 192 -4.69 -7.27 -15.09
C ILE A 192 -4.21 -8.70 -14.94
#